data_0cc4d4174d050a8da93b810649083fb3
#
_entry.id   0cc4d4174d050a8da93b810649083fb3
#
_cell.length_a   1.000
_cell.length_b   1.000
_cell.length_c   1.000
_cell.angle_alpha   90.00
_cell.angle_beta   90.00
_cell.angle_gamma   90.00
#
_symmetry.space_group_name_H-M   'P 1'
#
loop_
_entity.id
_entity.type
_entity.pdbx_description
1 polymer ?
#
loop_
_entity_poly.entity_id
_entity_poly.type
_entity_poly.pdbx_seq_one_letter_code
_entity_poly.pdbx_strand_id
1 'polypeptide(L)'
;MEDINKNSQQQTAGVDSRLYDQEYFEAIDGAHYSSEGKTAPKFIYAIQKSGIEKENSALDIGFGRGDLLMALAKQGVDVTGIDYSQDALEIARKAIAKQPAEWKNKIKVLHSNATALEFSDQSFDYIFMTDLVEHLYPPELQKCFDECKRVLKPNGKLIVHTAPNRWYNDFGYPLWEQPMNRILNKLFRQKLLTRPIRTETDLNVHINEQTILSLKKYLVKTGFKSKIWLGSEYVTPIKKDSPGMQLLENFRQLFCHAYPLSLIPPFNLLFCNDIWAIAKKD
;
A
#
# COMPACT_ATOMS: atom_id res chain seq x y z
N MET A 1 -25.71 30.69 15.86
CA MET A 1 -25.50 30.43 14.41
C MET A 1 -24.08 30.83 13.96
N GLU A 2 -23.07 30.69 14.82
CA GLU A 2 -21.67 31.09 14.52
C GLU A 2 -20.63 29.97 14.58
N ASP A 3 -21.04 28.75 14.91
CA ASP A 3 -20.07 27.64 15.10
C ASP A 3 -19.98 26.62 13.95
N ILE A 4 -20.71 26.83 12.84
CA ILE A 4 -20.67 25.90 11.69
C ILE A 4 -19.61 26.30 10.65
N ASN A 5 -19.02 27.50 10.74
CA ASN A 5 -18.11 28.03 9.70
C ASN A 5 -16.62 27.94 10.04
N LYS A 6 -16.23 27.41 11.20
CA LYS A 6 -14.81 27.24 11.56
C LYS A 6 -14.17 25.93 11.07
N ASN A 7 -14.99 24.93 10.70
CA ASN A 7 -14.48 23.61 10.24
C ASN A 7 -14.20 23.55 8.72
N SER A 8 -14.50 24.57 7.94
CA SER A 8 -14.34 24.51 6.47
C SER A 8 -13.00 25.05 5.95
N GLN A 9 -12.15 25.64 6.79
CA GLN A 9 -10.84 26.17 6.36
C GLN A 9 -9.62 25.34 6.83
N GLN A 10 -9.82 24.27 7.63
CA GLN A 10 -8.74 23.39 8.09
C GLN A 10 -8.60 22.08 7.29
N GLN A 11 -9.37 21.89 6.21
CA GLN A 11 -9.37 20.65 5.42
C GLN A 11 -8.32 20.58 4.29
N THR A 12 -7.27 21.37 4.31
CA THR A 12 -6.20 21.36 3.28
C THR A 12 -4.87 20.79 3.77
N ALA A 13 -4.78 20.34 5.00
CA ALA A 13 -3.64 19.61 5.50
C ALA A 13 -4.04 18.13 5.62
N GLY A 14 -3.31 17.20 4.96
CA GLY A 14 -3.53 15.76 5.04
C GLY A 14 -3.64 15.22 6.47
N VAL A 15 -3.69 13.93 6.64
CA VAL A 15 -3.58 13.31 7.97
C VAL A 15 -2.36 13.89 8.68
N ASP A 16 -2.51 14.27 9.94
CA ASP A 16 -1.43 14.90 10.71
C ASP A 16 -0.17 14.01 10.69
N SER A 17 0.93 14.55 10.18
CA SER A 17 2.20 13.79 10.06
C SER A 17 2.74 13.28 11.40
N ARG A 18 2.32 13.90 12.53
CA ARG A 18 2.70 13.47 13.88
C ARG A 18 2.06 12.14 14.30
N LEU A 19 1.03 11.67 13.60
CA LEU A 19 0.46 10.33 13.80
C LEU A 19 1.36 9.22 13.22
N TYR A 20 2.32 9.59 12.37
CA TYR A 20 3.29 8.68 11.77
C TYR A 20 4.65 8.85 12.45
N ASP A 21 4.65 8.60 13.76
CA ASP A 21 5.83 8.64 14.62
C ASP A 21 6.59 7.30 14.64
N GLN A 22 7.66 7.23 15.43
CA GLN A 22 8.46 6.02 15.54
C GLN A 22 7.63 4.84 16.07
N GLU A 23 6.72 5.04 17.04
CA GLU A 23 5.87 3.99 17.61
C GLU A 23 4.92 3.41 16.55
N TYR A 24 4.33 4.28 15.73
CA TYR A 24 3.52 3.86 14.59
C TYR A 24 4.32 2.93 13.65
N PHE A 25 5.53 3.35 13.22
CA PHE A 25 6.34 2.57 12.29
C PHE A 25 6.90 1.26 12.89
N GLU A 26 7.02 1.16 14.19
CA GLU A 26 7.38 -0.09 14.89
C GLU A 26 6.18 -1.04 15.04
N ALA A 27 4.97 -0.50 15.12
CA ALA A 27 3.74 -1.27 15.31
C ALA A 27 3.12 -1.80 14.01
N ILE A 28 3.40 -1.18 12.87
CA ILE A 28 2.82 -1.61 11.59
C ILE A 28 3.31 -2.99 11.18
N ASP A 29 2.42 -3.72 10.52
CA ASP A 29 2.71 -5.07 10.06
C ASP A 29 3.90 -5.11 9.08
N GLY A 30 4.72 -6.14 9.20
CA GLY A 30 5.93 -6.28 8.40
C GLY A 30 7.20 -5.67 9.02
N ALA A 31 7.13 -4.95 10.16
CA ALA A 31 8.31 -4.40 10.85
C ALA A 31 9.37 -5.47 11.17
N HIS A 32 8.93 -6.69 11.45
CA HIS A 32 9.81 -7.83 11.74
C HIS A 32 10.67 -8.27 10.53
N TYR A 33 10.21 -8.10 9.29
CA TYR A 33 11.01 -8.46 8.11
C TYR A 33 12.27 -7.60 8.03
N SER A 34 12.15 -6.29 8.23
CA SER A 34 13.30 -5.38 8.25
C SER A 34 14.29 -5.72 9.36
N SER A 35 13.80 -6.03 10.57
CA SER A 35 14.67 -6.39 11.71
C SER A 35 15.46 -7.67 11.45
N GLU A 36 14.91 -8.58 10.64
CA GLU A 36 15.58 -9.81 10.19
C GLU A 36 16.42 -9.63 8.91
N GLY A 37 16.53 -8.42 8.37
CA GLY A 37 17.23 -8.13 7.10
C GLY A 37 16.52 -8.71 5.87
N LYS A 38 15.23 -9.02 5.98
CA LYS A 38 14.39 -9.58 4.91
C LYS A 38 13.52 -8.49 4.28
N THR A 39 13.10 -8.73 3.04
CA THR A 39 12.10 -7.89 2.36
C THR A 39 10.70 -8.49 2.58
N ALA A 40 9.75 -7.66 2.97
CA ALA A 40 8.37 -8.12 3.14
C ALA A 40 7.77 -8.65 1.83
N PRO A 41 6.95 -9.70 1.87
CA PRO A 41 6.39 -10.36 0.67
C PRO A 41 5.66 -9.39 -0.27
N LYS A 42 4.96 -8.39 0.27
CA LYS A 42 4.24 -7.37 -0.52
C LYS A 42 5.18 -6.57 -1.43
N PHE A 43 6.37 -6.20 -0.95
CA PHE A 43 7.34 -5.46 -1.75
C PHE A 43 7.98 -6.34 -2.82
N ILE A 44 8.28 -7.61 -2.49
CA ILE A 44 8.75 -8.59 -3.48
C ILE A 44 7.72 -8.72 -4.61
N TYR A 45 6.45 -8.84 -4.24
CA TYR A 45 5.36 -8.94 -5.21
C TYR A 45 5.20 -7.67 -6.06
N ALA A 46 5.23 -6.48 -5.44
CA ALA A 46 5.16 -5.21 -6.15
C ALA A 46 6.27 -5.09 -7.21
N ILE A 47 7.51 -5.40 -6.83
CA ILE A 47 8.68 -5.38 -7.71
C ILE A 47 8.50 -6.38 -8.86
N GLN A 48 8.15 -7.62 -8.57
CA GLN A 48 7.94 -8.66 -9.60
C GLN A 48 6.82 -8.27 -10.57
N LYS A 49 5.70 -7.74 -10.08
CA LYS A 49 4.56 -7.33 -10.93
C LYS A 49 4.84 -6.09 -11.75
N SER A 50 5.67 -5.18 -11.26
CA SER A 50 6.05 -3.98 -12.01
C SER A 50 6.85 -4.32 -13.27
N GLY A 51 7.69 -5.35 -13.21
CA GLY A 51 8.68 -5.67 -14.24
C GLY A 51 9.79 -4.62 -14.32
N ILE A 52 10.13 -3.98 -13.20
CA ILE A 52 11.23 -3.00 -13.12
C ILE A 52 12.58 -3.70 -13.27
N GLU A 53 13.48 -3.07 -13.98
CA GLU A 53 14.85 -3.55 -14.25
C GLU A 53 15.88 -2.56 -13.66
N LYS A 54 17.12 -3.00 -13.52
CA LYS A 54 18.19 -2.26 -12.83
C LYS A 54 18.51 -0.87 -13.40
N GLU A 55 18.28 -0.67 -14.71
CA GLU A 55 18.54 0.61 -15.38
C GLU A 55 17.39 1.60 -15.26
N ASN A 56 16.25 1.19 -14.70
CA ASN A 56 15.10 2.06 -14.53
C ASN A 56 15.28 3.01 -13.34
N SER A 57 14.60 4.15 -13.42
CA SER A 57 14.43 5.08 -12.30
C SER A 57 13.09 4.86 -11.62
N ALA A 58 13.08 4.84 -10.28
CA ALA A 58 11.87 4.66 -9.49
C ALA A 58 11.65 5.81 -8.50
N LEU A 59 10.37 6.13 -8.27
CA LEU A 59 9.92 6.99 -7.17
C LEU A 59 9.05 6.15 -6.23
N ASP A 60 9.33 6.17 -4.94
CA ASP A 60 8.50 5.59 -3.89
C ASP A 60 7.85 6.71 -3.08
N ILE A 61 6.51 6.82 -3.15
CA ILE A 61 5.74 7.87 -2.50
C ILE A 61 5.14 7.32 -1.21
N GLY A 62 5.49 7.94 -0.08
CA GLY A 62 5.15 7.43 1.25
C GLY A 62 6.03 6.23 1.62
N PHE A 63 7.35 6.39 1.53
CA PHE A 63 8.30 5.28 1.70
C PHE A 63 8.35 4.71 3.13
N GLY A 64 7.81 5.41 4.13
CA GLY A 64 7.79 4.97 5.54
C GLY A 64 9.19 4.62 6.06
N ARG A 65 9.42 3.34 6.39
CA ARG A 65 10.73 2.87 6.88
C ARG A 65 11.79 2.69 5.79
N GLY A 66 11.42 2.83 4.51
CA GLY A 66 12.33 2.67 3.37
C GLY A 66 12.58 1.22 2.95
N ASP A 67 11.73 0.27 3.36
CA ASP A 67 11.90 -1.15 3.05
C ASP A 67 11.87 -1.43 1.54
N LEU A 68 10.95 -0.78 0.80
CA LEU A 68 10.88 -0.90 -0.65
C LEU A 68 12.08 -0.23 -1.32
N LEU A 69 12.55 0.92 -0.81
CA LEU A 69 13.74 1.61 -1.33
C LEU A 69 14.96 0.70 -1.28
N MET A 70 15.18 0.04 -0.14
CA MET A 70 16.29 -0.91 0.03
C MET A 70 16.15 -2.12 -0.88
N ALA A 71 14.93 -2.64 -1.05
CA ALA A 71 14.66 -3.77 -1.93
C ALA A 71 14.94 -3.46 -3.41
N LEU A 72 14.57 -2.26 -3.88
CA LEU A 72 14.83 -1.78 -5.24
C LEU A 72 16.33 -1.52 -5.46
N ALA A 73 16.99 -0.85 -4.52
CA ALA A 73 18.43 -0.57 -4.60
C ALA A 73 19.28 -1.85 -4.62
N LYS A 74 18.87 -2.89 -3.87
CA LYS A 74 19.49 -4.21 -3.91
C LYS A 74 19.43 -4.87 -5.29
N GLN A 75 18.41 -4.54 -6.10
CA GLN A 75 18.29 -4.99 -7.49
C GLN A 75 19.03 -4.08 -8.49
N GLY A 76 19.70 -3.03 -8.00
CA GLY A 76 20.46 -2.09 -8.81
C GLY A 76 19.64 -0.93 -9.40
N VAL A 77 18.38 -0.75 -8.97
CA VAL A 77 17.51 0.34 -9.40
C VAL A 77 17.91 1.64 -8.71
N ASP A 78 17.94 2.76 -9.46
CA ASP A 78 18.08 4.10 -8.90
C ASP A 78 16.71 4.56 -8.36
N VAL A 79 16.60 4.70 -7.04
CA VAL A 79 15.31 4.98 -6.39
C VAL A 79 15.36 6.27 -5.57
N THR A 80 14.35 7.09 -5.76
CA THR A 80 14.06 8.25 -4.91
C THR A 80 12.83 7.94 -4.06
N GLY A 81 12.90 8.18 -2.76
CA GLY A 81 11.76 8.10 -1.85
C GLY A 81 11.35 9.47 -1.37
N ILE A 82 10.05 9.72 -1.27
CA ILE A 82 9.49 10.88 -0.60
C ILE A 82 8.56 10.47 0.51
N ASP A 83 8.63 11.18 1.61
CA ASP A 83 7.68 11.06 2.73
C ASP A 83 7.50 12.43 3.38
N TYR A 84 6.33 12.66 3.98
CA TYR A 84 6.06 13.92 4.69
C TYR A 84 6.26 13.79 6.21
N SER A 85 6.52 12.58 6.73
CA SER A 85 6.90 12.34 8.11
C SER A 85 8.39 12.53 8.29
N GLN A 86 8.77 13.37 9.25
CA GLN A 86 10.19 13.55 9.61
C GLN A 86 10.74 12.28 10.26
N ASP A 87 9.93 11.56 11.04
CA ASP A 87 10.33 10.31 11.69
C ASP A 87 10.59 9.22 10.66
N ALA A 88 9.76 9.11 9.59
CA ALA A 88 10.02 8.23 8.46
C ALA A 88 11.39 8.49 7.83
N LEU A 89 11.73 9.77 7.60
CA LEU A 89 13.03 10.14 7.05
C LEU A 89 14.19 9.71 7.94
N GLU A 90 14.07 9.91 9.25
CA GLU A 90 15.13 9.54 10.20
C GLU A 90 15.29 8.01 10.26
N ILE A 91 14.19 7.27 10.33
CA ILE A 91 14.19 5.80 10.35
C ILE A 91 14.84 5.27 9.08
N ALA A 92 14.37 5.73 7.91
CA ALA A 92 14.90 5.30 6.62
C ALA A 92 16.39 5.64 6.47
N ARG A 93 16.83 6.85 6.83
CA ARG A 93 18.25 7.25 6.79
C ARG A 93 19.12 6.38 7.67
N LYS A 94 18.66 6.05 8.90
CA LYS A 94 19.37 5.14 9.80
C LYS A 94 19.46 3.71 9.22
N ALA A 95 18.40 3.24 8.58
CA ALA A 95 18.37 1.93 7.93
C ALA A 95 19.28 1.87 6.69
N ILE A 96 19.22 2.90 5.84
CA ILE A 96 20.04 3.04 4.62
C ILE A 96 21.53 3.15 4.98
N ALA A 97 21.87 3.88 6.04
CA ALA A 97 23.27 4.04 6.47
C ALA A 97 23.97 2.72 6.79
N LYS A 98 23.21 1.71 7.22
CA LYS A 98 23.71 0.36 7.53
C LYS A 98 23.89 -0.54 6.29
N GLN A 99 23.43 -0.10 5.10
CA GLN A 99 23.50 -0.90 3.88
C GLN A 99 24.88 -0.79 3.20
N PRO A 100 25.26 -1.76 2.35
CA PRO A 100 26.46 -1.65 1.52
C PRO A 100 26.48 -0.36 0.68
N ALA A 101 27.68 0.16 0.42
CA ALA A 101 27.86 1.42 -0.31
C ALA A 101 27.18 1.39 -1.70
N GLU A 102 27.25 0.25 -2.39
CA GLU A 102 26.65 0.05 -3.71
C GLU A 102 25.11 0.26 -3.71
N TRP A 103 24.42 -0.06 -2.60
CA TRP A 103 22.97 0.15 -2.47
C TRP A 103 22.67 1.57 -1.99
N LYS A 104 23.43 2.07 -0.99
CA LYS A 104 23.28 3.45 -0.48
C LYS A 104 23.32 4.49 -1.58
N ASN A 105 24.26 4.33 -2.51
CA ASN A 105 24.46 5.28 -3.60
C ASN A 105 23.31 5.33 -4.61
N LYS A 106 22.41 4.34 -4.56
CA LYS A 106 21.23 4.26 -5.41
C LYS A 106 19.96 4.80 -4.76
N ILE A 107 20.01 5.17 -3.48
CA ILE A 107 18.85 5.63 -2.72
C ILE A 107 18.98 7.10 -2.40
N LYS A 108 17.95 7.88 -2.78
CA LYS A 108 17.76 9.27 -2.36
C LYS A 108 16.46 9.37 -1.57
N VAL A 109 16.47 10.01 -0.40
CA VAL A 109 15.26 10.26 0.41
C VAL A 109 15.08 11.75 0.65
N LEU A 110 13.85 12.23 0.45
CA LEU A 110 13.47 13.63 0.54
C LEU A 110 12.23 13.78 1.42
N HIS A 111 12.18 14.85 2.20
CA HIS A 111 10.96 15.31 2.84
C HIS A 111 10.13 16.07 1.81
N SER A 112 8.97 15.55 1.42
CA SER A 112 8.13 16.17 0.38
C SER A 112 6.68 15.71 0.52
N ASN A 113 5.78 16.49 -0.09
CA ASN A 113 4.36 16.20 -0.11
C ASN A 113 3.95 15.51 -1.43
N ALA A 114 3.21 14.42 -1.34
CA ALA A 114 2.72 13.64 -2.48
C ALA A 114 1.82 14.44 -3.44
N THR A 115 1.21 15.53 -2.98
CA THR A 115 0.29 16.37 -3.78
C THR A 115 0.97 17.50 -4.55
N ALA A 116 2.30 17.67 -4.39
CA ALA A 116 3.11 18.70 -5.04
C ALA A 116 4.55 18.21 -5.18
N LEU A 117 4.81 17.39 -6.18
CA LEU A 117 6.11 16.75 -6.39
C LEU A 117 7.12 17.73 -6.99
N GLU A 118 8.26 17.93 -6.30
CA GLU A 118 9.32 18.82 -6.74
C GLU A 118 10.27 18.16 -7.76
N PHE A 119 9.68 17.45 -8.74
CA PHE A 119 10.41 16.81 -9.83
C PHE A 119 9.93 17.37 -11.17
N SER A 120 10.83 17.38 -12.14
CA SER A 120 10.49 17.71 -13.53
C SER A 120 9.51 16.69 -14.12
N ASP A 121 8.78 17.11 -15.15
CA ASP A 121 7.95 16.21 -15.93
C ASP A 121 8.80 15.06 -16.48
N GLN A 122 8.20 13.87 -16.56
CA GLN A 122 8.81 12.70 -17.21
C GLN A 122 10.17 12.30 -16.60
N SER A 123 10.28 12.31 -15.26
CA SER A 123 11.51 12.01 -14.53
C SER A 123 11.68 10.51 -14.22
N PHE A 124 10.59 9.76 -14.06
CA PHE A 124 10.63 8.38 -13.55
C PHE A 124 10.01 7.37 -14.52
N ASP A 125 10.62 6.18 -14.58
CA ASP A 125 10.09 5.04 -15.33
C ASP A 125 8.98 4.35 -14.53
N TYR A 126 9.15 4.29 -13.19
CA TYR A 126 8.21 3.64 -12.27
C TYR A 126 7.93 4.53 -11.06
N ILE A 127 6.67 4.48 -10.61
CA ILE A 127 6.24 5.05 -9.33
C ILE A 127 5.59 3.95 -8.52
N PHE A 128 5.92 3.89 -7.25
CA PHE A 128 5.29 3.01 -6.27
C PHE A 128 4.52 3.84 -5.26
N MET A 129 3.31 3.39 -4.94
CA MET A 129 2.46 3.88 -3.86
C MET A 129 1.94 2.67 -3.12
N THR A 130 2.63 2.29 -2.05
CA THR A 130 2.27 1.13 -1.23
C THR A 130 1.77 1.59 0.12
N ASP A 131 0.50 1.29 0.44
CA ASP A 131 -0.14 1.68 1.70
C ASP A 131 -0.11 3.21 1.93
N LEU A 132 -0.47 3.98 0.89
CA LEU A 132 -0.55 5.44 0.96
C LEU A 132 -1.95 5.95 0.58
N VAL A 133 -2.62 5.30 -0.37
CA VAL A 133 -3.87 5.79 -0.97
C VAL A 133 -4.96 5.98 0.08
N GLU A 134 -5.06 5.08 1.04
CA GLU A 134 -6.00 5.09 2.15
C GLU A 134 -5.77 6.24 3.15
N HIS A 135 -4.57 6.82 3.15
CA HIS A 135 -4.17 7.91 4.04
C HIS A 135 -4.36 9.31 3.43
N LEU A 136 -4.70 9.40 2.15
CA LEU A 136 -4.92 10.67 1.46
C LEU A 136 -6.40 11.02 1.38
N TYR A 137 -6.78 12.25 1.74
CA TYR A 137 -8.14 12.73 1.49
C TYR A 137 -8.48 12.65 0.00
N PRO A 138 -9.77 12.47 -0.38
CA PRO A 138 -10.17 12.33 -1.79
C PRO A 138 -9.61 13.40 -2.74
N PRO A 139 -9.59 14.71 -2.40
CA PRO A 139 -8.97 15.74 -3.25
C PRO A 139 -7.45 15.60 -3.35
N GLU A 140 -6.77 15.17 -2.28
CA GLU A 140 -5.31 14.97 -2.23
C GLU A 140 -4.91 13.76 -3.08
N LEU A 141 -5.66 12.66 -2.98
CA LEU A 141 -5.44 11.48 -3.80
C LEU A 141 -5.52 11.81 -5.29
N GLN A 142 -6.50 12.63 -5.69
CA GLN A 142 -6.60 13.06 -7.09
C GLN A 142 -5.37 13.87 -7.51
N LYS A 143 -4.96 14.85 -6.70
CA LYS A 143 -3.75 15.66 -6.99
C LYS A 143 -2.50 14.79 -7.04
N CYS A 144 -2.36 13.83 -6.10
CA CYS A 144 -1.24 12.90 -6.09
C CYS A 144 -1.17 12.08 -7.38
N PHE A 145 -2.29 11.54 -7.86
CA PHE A 145 -2.31 10.82 -9.14
C PHE A 145 -2.01 11.73 -10.34
N ASP A 146 -2.48 12.97 -10.33
CA ASP A 146 -2.18 13.95 -11.40
C ASP A 146 -0.66 14.24 -11.42
N GLU A 147 -0.02 14.43 -10.25
CA GLU A 147 1.42 14.57 -10.12
C GLU A 147 2.18 13.31 -10.54
N CYS A 148 1.73 12.12 -10.13
CA CYS A 148 2.29 10.86 -10.60
C CYS A 148 2.29 10.79 -12.13
N LYS A 149 1.17 11.15 -12.76
CA LYS A 149 1.08 11.16 -14.23
C LYS A 149 2.03 12.16 -14.86
N ARG A 150 2.19 13.34 -14.25
CA ARG A 150 3.12 14.37 -14.73
C ARG A 150 4.56 13.88 -14.73
N VAL A 151 5.03 13.35 -13.58
CA VAL A 151 6.43 12.97 -13.40
C VAL A 151 6.80 11.60 -13.99
N LEU A 152 5.82 10.76 -14.36
CA LEU A 152 6.07 9.53 -15.12
C LEU A 152 6.49 9.84 -16.54
N LYS A 153 7.52 9.14 -17.04
CA LYS A 153 7.90 9.11 -18.45
C LYS A 153 6.79 8.52 -19.33
N PRO A 154 6.78 8.76 -20.64
CA PRO A 154 5.93 8.02 -21.57
C PRO A 154 6.12 6.51 -21.40
N ASN A 155 5.04 5.75 -21.40
CA ASN A 155 5.01 4.32 -21.09
C ASN A 155 5.40 3.94 -19.64
N GLY A 156 5.69 4.90 -18.77
CA GLY A 156 5.97 4.69 -17.36
C GLY A 156 4.78 4.05 -16.63
N LYS A 157 5.05 3.41 -15.51
CA LYS A 157 4.05 2.67 -14.74
C LYS A 157 3.95 3.19 -13.31
N LEU A 158 2.72 3.36 -12.84
CA LEU A 158 2.38 3.56 -11.45
C LEU A 158 1.89 2.21 -10.88
N ILE A 159 2.54 1.75 -9.83
CA ILE A 159 2.19 0.55 -9.06
C ILE A 159 1.54 1.00 -7.78
N VAL A 160 0.30 0.58 -7.55
CA VAL A 160 -0.47 0.92 -6.36
C VAL A 160 -0.80 -0.35 -5.59
N HIS A 161 -0.56 -0.30 -4.29
CA HIS A 161 -1.12 -1.20 -3.30
C HIS A 161 -1.87 -0.36 -2.27
N THR A 162 -3.06 -0.80 -1.87
CA THR A 162 -3.83 -0.18 -0.80
C THR A 162 -4.62 -1.25 -0.04
N ALA A 163 -4.60 -1.17 1.26
CA ALA A 163 -5.33 -2.00 2.20
C ALA A 163 -5.79 -1.12 3.37
N PRO A 164 -6.97 -1.37 3.90
CA PRO A 164 -7.90 -2.44 3.57
C PRO A 164 -8.81 -2.13 2.38
N ASN A 165 -9.25 -3.17 1.68
CA ASN A 165 -10.39 -3.07 0.78
C ASN A 165 -11.65 -2.80 1.59
N ARG A 166 -12.26 -1.63 1.40
CA ARG A 166 -13.42 -1.19 2.16
C ARG A 166 -14.56 -2.22 2.15
N TRP A 167 -14.84 -2.85 1.01
CA TRP A 167 -15.90 -3.83 0.93
C TRP A 167 -15.60 -5.10 1.72
N TYR A 168 -14.32 -5.51 1.78
CA TYR A 168 -13.92 -6.61 2.64
C TYR A 168 -14.14 -6.27 4.12
N ASN A 169 -13.73 -5.09 4.56
CA ASN A 169 -13.89 -4.66 5.95
C ASN A 169 -15.37 -4.48 6.34
N ASP A 170 -16.17 -3.88 5.45
CA ASP A 170 -17.57 -3.57 5.77
C ASP A 170 -18.47 -4.81 5.67
N PHE A 171 -18.16 -5.76 4.78
CA PHE A 171 -19.03 -6.89 4.47
C PHE A 171 -18.30 -8.23 4.53
N GLY A 172 -17.16 -8.38 3.88
CA GLY A 172 -16.46 -9.66 3.76
C GLY A 172 -16.10 -10.24 5.10
N TYR A 173 -15.31 -9.53 5.87
CA TYR A 173 -14.85 -9.98 7.18
C TYR A 173 -16.00 -10.29 8.16
N PRO A 174 -17.01 -9.42 8.37
CA PRO A 174 -18.11 -9.71 9.27
C PRO A 174 -19.02 -10.86 8.83
N LEU A 175 -19.22 -11.02 7.52
CA LEU A 175 -20.18 -12.01 7.00
C LEU A 175 -19.63 -13.43 6.98
N TRP A 176 -18.34 -13.61 6.71
CA TRP A 176 -17.81 -14.96 6.58
C TRP A 176 -16.51 -15.22 7.37
N GLU A 177 -15.51 -14.32 7.34
CA GLU A 177 -14.22 -14.62 7.96
C GLU A 177 -14.29 -14.60 9.49
N GLN A 178 -14.95 -13.62 10.07
CA GLN A 178 -15.13 -13.54 11.52
C GLN A 178 -15.89 -14.74 12.09
N PRO A 179 -17.03 -15.19 11.51
CA PRO A 179 -17.70 -16.41 11.93
C PRO A 179 -16.84 -17.67 11.72
N MET A 180 -16.14 -17.75 10.59
CA MET A 180 -15.23 -18.86 10.32
C MET A 180 -14.09 -18.91 11.34
N ASN A 181 -13.49 -17.77 11.67
CA ASN A 181 -12.44 -17.67 12.68
C ASN A 181 -12.93 -18.15 14.05
N ARG A 182 -14.19 -17.83 14.43
CA ARG A 182 -14.78 -18.33 15.68
C ARG A 182 -14.90 -19.86 15.68
N ILE A 183 -15.32 -20.44 14.55
CA ILE A 183 -15.45 -21.89 14.37
C ILE A 183 -14.06 -22.54 14.44
N LEU A 184 -13.08 -22.02 13.70
CA LEU A 184 -11.71 -22.56 13.66
C LEU A 184 -11.02 -22.44 15.03
N ASN A 185 -11.20 -21.33 15.74
CA ASN A 185 -10.69 -21.18 17.12
C ASN A 185 -11.27 -22.26 18.06
N LYS A 186 -12.57 -22.54 17.92
CA LYS A 186 -13.25 -23.55 18.75
C LYS A 186 -12.82 -24.98 18.41
N LEU A 187 -12.75 -25.31 17.12
CA LEU A 187 -12.48 -26.68 16.65
C LEU A 187 -11.00 -27.04 16.69
N PHE A 188 -10.12 -26.08 16.36
CA PHE A 188 -8.68 -26.31 16.17
C PHE A 188 -7.82 -25.57 17.18
N ARG A 189 -8.43 -24.98 18.23
CA ARG A 189 -7.74 -24.20 19.27
C ARG A 189 -6.80 -23.11 18.71
N GLN A 190 -7.22 -22.49 17.60
CA GLN A 190 -6.50 -21.37 16.99
C GLN A 190 -6.74 -20.06 17.76
N LYS A 191 -5.92 -19.04 17.49
CA LYS A 191 -6.10 -17.69 18.04
C LYS A 191 -6.31 -16.67 16.91
N LEU A 192 -7.30 -16.96 16.04
CA LEU A 192 -7.64 -16.09 14.93
C LEU A 192 -8.42 -14.88 15.41
N LEU A 193 -8.33 -13.78 14.67
CA LEU A 193 -9.02 -12.54 14.97
C LEU A 193 -10.54 -12.73 14.94
N THR A 194 -11.21 -12.33 16.04
CA THR A 194 -12.68 -12.41 16.17
C THR A 194 -13.33 -11.10 16.62
N ARG A 195 -12.54 -10.05 16.84
CA ARG A 195 -12.97 -8.67 17.09
C ARG A 195 -13.13 -7.92 15.75
N PRO A 196 -13.70 -6.71 15.73
CA PRO A 196 -13.65 -5.86 14.53
C PRO A 196 -12.24 -5.72 14.00
N ILE A 197 -12.09 -5.71 12.68
CA ILE A 197 -10.78 -5.70 12.03
C ILE A 197 -10.10 -4.33 12.15
N ARG A 198 -10.88 -3.22 12.07
CA ARG A 198 -10.36 -1.86 12.24
C ARG A 198 -10.03 -1.60 13.71
N THR A 199 -8.84 -1.11 13.97
CA THR A 199 -8.43 -0.57 15.28
C THR A 199 -8.80 0.91 15.39
N GLU A 200 -8.66 1.51 16.57
CA GLU A 200 -8.83 2.96 16.74
C GLU A 200 -7.79 3.75 15.92
N THR A 201 -6.56 3.24 15.85
CA THR A 201 -5.50 3.83 15.03
C THR A 201 -5.90 3.81 13.56
N ASP A 202 -6.39 2.68 13.04
CA ASP A 202 -6.83 2.56 11.65
C ASP A 202 -7.93 3.59 11.32
N LEU A 203 -8.88 3.80 12.22
CA LEU A 203 -9.97 4.78 12.02
C LEU A 203 -9.47 6.23 11.94
N ASN A 204 -8.33 6.52 12.56
CA ASN A 204 -7.74 7.86 12.54
C ASN A 204 -6.87 8.12 11.31
N VAL A 205 -6.24 7.09 10.76
CA VAL A 205 -5.28 7.22 9.65
C VAL A 205 -5.83 6.74 8.30
N HIS A 206 -6.73 5.73 8.27
CA HIS A 206 -7.36 5.22 7.04
C HIS A 206 -8.62 6.02 6.71
N ILE A 207 -8.44 7.27 6.31
CA ILE A 207 -9.53 8.22 6.05
C ILE A 207 -10.21 8.01 4.70
N ASN A 208 -9.62 7.22 3.81
CA ASN A 208 -10.05 7.04 2.42
C ASN A 208 -9.85 5.59 1.93
N GLU A 209 -10.33 4.62 2.72
CA GLU A 209 -10.29 3.22 2.30
C GLU A 209 -10.94 3.04 0.91
N GLN A 210 -10.27 2.32 0.04
CA GLN A 210 -10.69 2.17 -1.33
C GLN A 210 -11.55 0.91 -1.55
N THR A 211 -12.32 0.97 -2.61
CA THR A 211 -12.84 -0.19 -3.32
C THR A 211 -12.18 -0.26 -4.69
N ILE A 212 -12.28 -1.39 -5.39
CA ILE A 212 -11.82 -1.47 -6.78
C ILE A 212 -12.45 -0.38 -7.65
N LEU A 213 -13.74 -0.11 -7.45
CA LEU A 213 -14.47 0.87 -8.25
C LEU A 213 -14.03 2.30 -7.97
N SER A 214 -13.80 2.65 -6.68
CA SER A 214 -13.33 3.98 -6.33
C SER A 214 -11.90 4.23 -6.84
N LEU A 215 -10.98 3.28 -6.63
CA LEU A 215 -9.62 3.39 -7.15
C LEU A 215 -9.60 3.50 -8.68
N LYS A 216 -10.40 2.65 -9.37
CA LYS A 216 -10.54 2.74 -10.83
C LYS A 216 -11.02 4.11 -11.30
N LYS A 217 -11.99 4.70 -10.59
CA LYS A 217 -12.52 6.04 -10.92
C LYS A 217 -11.43 7.11 -10.88
N TYR A 218 -10.57 7.11 -9.86
CA TYR A 218 -9.45 8.04 -9.76
C TYR A 218 -8.45 7.85 -10.89
N LEU A 219 -8.02 6.61 -11.14
CA LEU A 219 -7.04 6.30 -12.20
C LEU A 219 -7.55 6.67 -13.59
N VAL A 220 -8.83 6.40 -13.88
CA VAL A 220 -9.47 6.79 -15.15
C VAL A 220 -9.61 8.31 -15.26
N LYS A 221 -10.01 9.00 -14.20
CA LYS A 221 -10.11 10.46 -14.17
C LYS A 221 -8.77 11.14 -14.45
N THR A 222 -7.68 10.58 -13.94
CA THR A 222 -6.32 11.03 -14.25
C THR A 222 -5.90 10.69 -15.68
N GLY A 223 -6.60 9.77 -16.35
CA GLY A 223 -6.31 9.32 -17.71
C GLY A 223 -5.23 8.24 -17.77
N PHE A 224 -5.12 7.40 -16.77
CA PHE A 224 -4.31 6.19 -16.81
C PHE A 224 -5.08 5.02 -17.45
N LYS A 225 -4.37 4.20 -18.22
CA LYS A 225 -4.82 2.84 -18.54
C LYS A 225 -4.40 1.92 -17.40
N SER A 226 -5.37 1.30 -16.72
CA SER A 226 -5.06 0.52 -15.52
C SER A 226 -5.62 -0.89 -15.55
N LYS A 227 -4.84 -1.82 -14.99
CA LYS A 227 -5.27 -3.15 -14.58
C LYS A 227 -5.34 -3.16 -13.05
N ILE A 228 -6.50 -3.53 -12.50
CA ILE A 228 -6.74 -3.57 -11.06
C ILE A 228 -7.18 -4.99 -10.70
N TRP A 229 -6.66 -5.51 -9.59
CA TRP A 229 -7.07 -6.82 -9.08
C TRP A 229 -7.04 -6.82 -7.55
N LEU A 230 -7.77 -7.78 -6.98
CA LEU A 230 -7.74 -8.04 -5.56
C LEU A 230 -6.61 -8.99 -5.21
N GLY A 231 -6.06 -8.82 -4.03
CA GLY A 231 -5.06 -9.68 -3.45
C GLY A 231 -5.36 -9.95 -1.98
N SER A 232 -4.68 -10.91 -1.42
CA SER A 232 -4.50 -10.98 0.02
C SER A 232 -3.10 -10.53 0.34
N GLU A 233 -2.88 -10.02 1.53
CA GLU A 233 -1.57 -9.59 2.05
C GLU A 233 -0.48 -10.65 1.87
N TYR A 234 -0.90 -11.90 1.73
CA TYR A 234 -0.07 -13.08 1.52
C TYR A 234 -0.22 -13.63 0.11
N VAL A 235 0.17 -12.85 -0.88
CA VAL A 235 0.11 -13.26 -2.29
C VAL A 235 1.13 -14.37 -2.63
N THR A 236 2.20 -14.48 -1.85
CA THR A 236 3.05 -15.67 -1.86
C THR A 236 2.42 -16.74 -0.97
N PRO A 237 2.32 -18.01 -1.44
CA PRO A 237 1.82 -19.10 -0.62
C PRO A 237 2.65 -19.21 0.66
N ILE A 238 2.16 -18.65 1.76
CA ILE A 238 2.78 -18.86 3.06
C ILE A 238 2.26 -20.20 3.56
N LYS A 239 3.18 -21.10 3.82
CA LYS A 239 2.85 -22.38 4.45
C LYS A 239 2.31 -22.08 5.84
N LYS A 240 1.04 -22.37 6.05
CA LYS A 240 0.38 -22.19 7.35
C LYS A 240 0.60 -23.43 8.22
N ASP A 241 0.73 -23.21 9.51
CA ASP A 241 1.07 -24.27 10.48
C ASP A 241 -0.07 -25.28 10.72
N SER A 242 -1.28 -24.99 10.27
CA SER A 242 -2.41 -25.90 10.39
C SER A 242 -3.07 -26.19 9.04
N PRO A 243 -3.53 -27.46 8.80
CA PRO A 243 -4.19 -27.84 7.55
C PRO A 243 -5.44 -27.00 7.24
N GLY A 244 -6.23 -26.63 8.27
CA GLY A 244 -7.43 -25.81 8.10
C GLY A 244 -7.12 -24.39 7.64
N MET A 245 -6.07 -23.80 8.20
CA MET A 245 -5.58 -22.47 7.80
C MET A 245 -4.99 -22.51 6.38
N GLN A 246 -4.27 -23.55 6.04
CA GLN A 246 -3.72 -23.71 4.71
C GLN A 246 -4.83 -23.86 3.65
N LEU A 247 -5.90 -24.61 3.97
CA LEU A 247 -7.06 -24.75 3.10
C LEU A 247 -7.77 -23.41 2.89
N LEU A 248 -7.97 -22.64 3.96
CA LEU A 248 -8.59 -21.31 3.89
C LEU A 248 -7.75 -20.35 3.04
N GLU A 249 -6.44 -20.35 3.23
CA GLU A 249 -5.53 -19.50 2.46
C GLU A 249 -5.50 -19.90 0.97
N ASN A 250 -5.46 -21.19 0.68
CA ASN A 250 -5.55 -21.69 -0.70
C ASN A 250 -6.87 -21.27 -1.37
N PHE A 251 -7.98 -21.28 -0.62
CA PHE A 251 -9.27 -20.85 -1.11
C PHE A 251 -9.32 -19.35 -1.38
N ARG A 252 -8.81 -18.53 -0.45
CA ARG A 252 -8.65 -17.07 -0.65
C ARG A 252 -7.81 -16.77 -1.89
N GLN A 253 -6.67 -17.43 -2.04
CA GLN A 253 -5.79 -17.22 -3.20
C GLN A 253 -6.44 -17.62 -4.52
N LEU A 254 -7.23 -18.70 -4.55
CA LEU A 254 -7.97 -19.10 -5.75
C LEU A 254 -8.86 -17.95 -6.23
N PHE A 255 -9.60 -17.28 -5.33
CA PHE A 255 -10.46 -16.15 -5.67
C PHE A 255 -9.67 -14.90 -6.04
N CYS A 256 -8.55 -14.61 -5.36
CA CYS A 256 -7.69 -13.50 -5.68
C CYS A 256 -7.10 -13.60 -7.10
N HIS A 257 -6.81 -14.81 -7.56
CA HIS A 257 -6.25 -15.06 -8.90
C HIS A 257 -7.29 -15.21 -10.00
N ALA A 258 -8.57 -15.38 -9.66
CA ALA A 258 -9.67 -15.53 -10.62
C ALA A 258 -10.08 -14.20 -11.26
N TYR A 259 -9.10 -13.37 -11.71
CA TYR A 259 -9.39 -12.17 -12.50
C TYR A 259 -9.92 -12.55 -13.88
N PRO A 260 -11.02 -11.95 -14.41
CA PRO A 260 -11.77 -10.81 -13.83
C PRO A 260 -12.92 -11.20 -12.87
N LEU A 261 -13.14 -12.46 -12.56
CA LEU A 261 -14.23 -12.90 -11.68
C LEU A 261 -14.13 -12.28 -10.28
N SER A 262 -12.90 -12.06 -9.78
CA SER A 262 -12.66 -11.37 -8.51
C SER A 262 -13.12 -9.91 -8.51
N LEU A 263 -13.42 -9.31 -9.67
CA LEU A 263 -14.02 -7.97 -9.78
C LEU A 263 -15.55 -7.98 -9.68
N ILE A 264 -16.17 -9.13 -9.79
CA ILE A 264 -17.65 -9.27 -9.85
C ILE A 264 -18.18 -9.51 -8.43
N PRO A 265 -19.16 -8.71 -7.93
CA PRO A 265 -19.87 -9.03 -6.70
C PRO A 265 -20.53 -10.44 -6.78
N PRO A 266 -20.53 -11.23 -5.72
CA PRO A 266 -20.03 -10.91 -4.37
C PRO A 266 -18.55 -11.27 -4.13
N PHE A 267 -17.85 -11.82 -5.11
CA PHE A 267 -16.48 -12.34 -4.93
C PHE A 267 -15.47 -11.26 -4.50
N ASN A 268 -15.60 -10.06 -5.06
CA ASN A 268 -14.74 -8.91 -4.69
C ASN A 268 -15.01 -8.41 -3.26
N LEU A 269 -16.17 -8.72 -2.67
CA LEU A 269 -16.56 -8.29 -1.32
C LEU A 269 -16.05 -9.21 -0.23
N LEU A 270 -15.87 -10.50 -0.54
CA LEU A 270 -15.88 -11.52 0.48
C LEU A 270 -14.51 -12.08 0.84
N PHE A 271 -13.49 -11.93 -0.02
CA PHE A 271 -12.28 -12.76 0.11
C PHE A 271 -10.95 -12.02 0.14
N CYS A 272 -10.89 -10.75 -0.25
CA CYS A 272 -9.61 -10.07 -0.42
C CYS A 272 -9.57 -8.72 0.27
N ASN A 273 -8.54 -8.54 1.11
CA ASN A 273 -8.32 -7.31 1.84
C ASN A 273 -7.51 -6.27 1.04
N ASP A 274 -6.68 -6.70 0.10
CA ASP A 274 -5.77 -5.84 -0.63
C ASP A 274 -6.28 -5.51 -2.01
N ILE A 275 -6.04 -4.30 -2.47
CA ILE A 275 -6.27 -3.87 -3.84
C ILE A 275 -4.92 -3.52 -4.46
N TRP A 276 -4.66 -4.13 -5.59
CA TRP A 276 -3.48 -3.87 -6.40
C TRP A 276 -3.86 -3.21 -7.72
N ALA A 277 -3.04 -2.27 -8.18
CA ALA A 277 -3.19 -1.72 -9.51
C ALA A 277 -1.83 -1.50 -10.18
N ILE A 278 -1.81 -1.70 -11.50
CA ILE A 278 -0.77 -1.18 -12.39
C ILE A 278 -1.46 -0.23 -13.33
N ALA A 279 -1.06 1.03 -13.28
CA ALA A 279 -1.57 2.09 -14.13
C ALA A 279 -0.44 2.56 -15.07
N LYS A 280 -0.71 2.60 -16.37
CA LYS A 280 0.26 2.98 -17.41
C LYS A 280 -0.07 4.35 -17.96
N LYS A 281 0.96 5.19 -18.08
CA LYS A 281 0.91 6.44 -18.83
C LYS A 281 1.09 6.12 -20.31
N ASP A 282 0.20 6.66 -21.14
CA ASP A 282 0.33 6.62 -22.61
C ASP A 282 1.44 7.52 -23.09
#